data_5ad5a5ec471589b0b9c657c601ae552b
#
_entry.id   5ad5a5ec471589b0b9c657c601ae552b
#
_cell.length_a   1.000
_cell.length_b   1.000
_cell.length_c   1.000
_cell.angle_alpha   90.00
_cell.angle_beta   90.00
_cell.angle_gamma   90.00
#
_symmetry.space_group_name_H-M   'P 1'
#
loop_
_entity.id
_entity.type
_entity.pdbx_description
1 polymer ?
#
loop_
_entity_poly.entity_id
_entity_poly.type
_entity_poly.pdbx_seq_one_letter_code
_entity_poly.pdbx_strand_id
1 'polypeptide(L)'
;QKLYLDTTLPLTVNRFLRLRPGTHKEDILPALKRVQAGHLINAPMQKLSGGETQRVLLARALLNRPQLLVLDEPTQGVDVNGQVALYDLIDQLRRELDCGVLMVSHDLHLVMAKTDEVLCLNHHICCSGTPEVVSLHPEFISMFGPRGAEQLGIYRHHHNHRHDLQGRIVLRRGNDRS
;
A
#
# COMPACT_ATOMS: atom_id res chain seq x y z
N GLN A 1 8.77 1.78 9.54
CA GLN A 1 9.70 2.28 10.59
C GLN A 1 10.79 3.12 9.92
N LYS A 2 11.11 4.29 10.46
CA LYS A 2 12.10 5.19 9.88
C LYS A 2 13.47 4.54 9.93
N LEU A 3 14.10 4.32 8.78
CA LEU A 3 15.45 3.76 8.69
C LEU A 3 16.47 4.86 9.05
N TYR A 4 17.07 4.75 10.22
CA TYR A 4 18.18 5.62 10.62
C TYR A 4 19.49 5.03 10.11
N LEU A 5 20.06 5.69 9.10
CA LEU A 5 21.39 5.36 8.59
C LEU A 5 22.36 6.44 9.05
N ASP A 6 23.52 6.02 9.56
CA ASP A 6 24.62 6.95 9.82
C ASP A 6 25.04 7.62 8.51
N THR A 7 25.02 8.94 8.49
CA THR A 7 25.35 9.75 7.30
C THR A 7 26.78 9.57 6.85
N THR A 8 27.66 9.11 7.73
CA THR A 8 29.09 8.86 7.43
C THR A 8 29.31 7.49 6.77
N LEU A 9 28.32 6.56 6.83
CA LEU A 9 28.46 5.24 6.27
C LEU A 9 28.23 5.27 4.74
N PRO A 10 29.24 4.94 3.90
CA PRO A 10 29.07 4.93 2.43
C PRO A 10 28.28 3.70 1.98
N LEU A 11 26.95 3.71 2.23
CA LEU A 11 26.06 2.61 1.94
C LEU A 11 25.25 2.89 0.66
N THR A 12 25.54 2.17 -0.43
CA THR A 12 24.71 2.21 -1.64
C THR A 12 23.53 1.25 -1.53
N VAL A 13 22.47 1.46 -2.33
CA VAL A 13 21.29 0.59 -2.44
C VAL A 13 21.73 -0.87 -2.67
N ASN A 14 22.65 -1.10 -3.61
CA ASN A 14 23.17 -2.45 -3.88
C ASN A 14 23.79 -3.10 -2.63
N ARG A 15 24.65 -2.36 -1.91
CA ARG A 15 25.25 -2.88 -0.68
C ARG A 15 24.21 -3.12 0.39
N PHE A 16 23.25 -2.22 0.57
CA PHE A 16 22.16 -2.37 1.54
C PHE A 16 21.33 -3.64 1.29
N LEU A 17 20.97 -3.91 0.04
CA LEU A 17 20.21 -5.11 -0.30
C LEU A 17 21.01 -6.39 -0.09
N ARG A 18 22.31 -6.37 -0.35
CA ARG A 18 23.23 -7.50 -0.11
C ARG A 18 23.44 -7.84 1.37
N LEU A 19 23.14 -6.92 2.29
CA LEU A 19 23.20 -7.22 3.73
C LEU A 19 22.10 -8.20 4.18
N ARG A 20 21.10 -8.47 3.34
CA ARG A 20 20.09 -9.48 3.65
C ARG A 20 20.67 -10.88 3.40
N PRO A 21 20.63 -11.77 4.40
CA PRO A 21 21.09 -13.15 4.24
C PRO A 21 20.36 -13.86 3.10
N GLY A 22 21.08 -14.71 2.36
CA GLY A 22 20.52 -15.45 1.22
C GLY A 22 20.28 -14.65 -0.05
N THR A 23 20.68 -13.37 -0.11
CA THR A 23 20.54 -12.54 -1.32
C THR A 23 21.67 -12.84 -2.31
N HIS A 24 21.32 -13.24 -3.53
CA HIS A 24 22.24 -13.36 -4.64
C HIS A 24 22.33 -12.03 -5.42
N LYS A 25 23.52 -11.74 -5.95
CA LYS A 25 23.76 -10.46 -6.66
C LYS A 25 22.85 -10.28 -7.86
N GLU A 26 22.55 -11.36 -8.56
CA GLU A 26 21.67 -11.42 -9.74
C GLU A 26 20.21 -11.08 -9.44
N ASP A 27 19.73 -11.27 -8.21
CA ASP A 27 18.34 -11.01 -7.81
C ASP A 27 18.07 -9.53 -7.51
N ILE A 28 19.10 -8.76 -7.20
CA ILE A 28 18.95 -7.38 -6.72
C ILE A 28 18.34 -6.47 -7.78
N LEU A 29 18.89 -6.45 -8.99
CA LEU A 29 18.39 -5.58 -10.04
C LEU A 29 16.96 -5.95 -10.50
N PRO A 30 16.61 -7.23 -10.66
CA PRO A 30 15.22 -7.64 -10.89
C PRO A 30 14.26 -7.18 -9.79
N ALA A 31 14.62 -7.33 -8.52
CA ALA A 31 13.80 -6.88 -7.39
C ALA A 31 13.60 -5.35 -7.41
N LEU A 32 14.66 -4.58 -7.66
CA LEU A 32 14.58 -3.12 -7.80
C LEU A 32 13.71 -2.69 -9.00
N LYS A 33 13.81 -3.39 -10.13
CA LYS A 33 12.97 -3.10 -11.30
C LYS A 33 11.49 -3.31 -11.03
N ARG A 34 11.13 -4.38 -10.30
CA ARG A 34 9.73 -4.64 -9.90
C ARG A 34 9.12 -3.50 -9.10
N VAL A 35 9.90 -2.84 -8.26
CA VAL A 35 9.44 -1.69 -7.48
C VAL A 35 9.74 -0.33 -8.17
N GLN A 36 10.07 -0.34 -9.46
CA GLN A 36 10.39 0.85 -10.26
C GLN A 36 11.56 1.68 -9.69
N ALA A 37 12.52 1.03 -9.02
CA ALA A 37 13.69 1.65 -8.39
C ALA A 37 15.03 1.14 -8.98
N GLY A 38 15.02 0.53 -10.17
CA GLY A 38 16.21 -0.06 -10.79
C GLY A 38 17.33 0.95 -11.04
N HIS A 39 16.98 2.21 -11.33
CA HIS A 39 17.94 3.30 -11.54
C HIS A 39 18.72 3.69 -10.28
N LEU A 40 18.21 3.31 -9.09
CA LEU A 40 18.80 3.65 -7.79
C LEU A 40 19.88 2.67 -7.32
N ILE A 41 20.19 1.62 -8.07
CA ILE A 41 21.08 0.53 -7.62
C ILE A 41 22.43 1.01 -7.07
N ASN A 42 23.00 2.07 -7.64
CA ASN A 42 24.28 2.65 -7.21
C ASN A 42 24.10 3.92 -6.37
N ALA A 43 22.87 4.38 -6.14
CA ALA A 43 22.61 5.57 -5.35
C ALA A 43 22.97 5.34 -3.87
N PRO A 44 23.51 6.37 -3.17
CA PRO A 44 23.69 6.33 -1.73
C PRO A 44 22.34 6.31 -1.03
N MET A 45 22.14 5.40 -0.07
CA MET A 45 20.89 5.28 0.70
C MET A 45 20.48 6.59 1.39
N GLN A 46 21.48 7.38 1.85
CA GLN A 46 21.26 8.65 2.55
C GLN A 46 20.70 9.77 1.65
N LYS A 47 20.81 9.61 0.32
CA LYS A 47 20.35 10.61 -0.66
C LYS A 47 18.98 10.29 -1.26
N LEU A 48 18.38 9.18 -0.85
CA LEU A 48 17.07 8.78 -1.34
C LEU A 48 15.97 9.65 -0.72
N SER A 49 14.98 10.00 -1.54
CA SER A 49 13.71 10.54 -1.06
C SER A 49 12.95 9.51 -0.20
N GLY A 50 11.91 9.94 0.52
CA GLY A 50 11.06 9.03 1.30
C GLY A 50 10.47 7.91 0.43
N GLY A 51 9.88 8.27 -0.70
CA GLY A 51 9.29 7.30 -1.64
C GLY A 51 10.30 6.33 -2.25
N GLU A 52 11.49 6.82 -2.62
CA GLU A 52 12.58 5.96 -3.11
C GLU A 52 13.07 5.00 -2.02
N THR A 53 13.19 5.48 -0.78
CA THR A 53 13.55 4.64 0.36
C THR A 53 12.53 3.53 0.56
N GLN A 54 11.22 3.84 0.55
CA GLN A 54 10.15 2.84 0.70
C GLN A 54 10.18 1.80 -0.43
N ARG A 55 10.40 2.22 -1.68
CA ARG A 55 10.56 1.28 -2.81
C ARG A 55 11.76 0.36 -2.62
N VAL A 56 12.90 0.87 -2.15
CA VAL A 56 14.10 0.05 -1.87
C VAL A 56 13.84 -0.93 -0.72
N LEU A 57 13.14 -0.51 0.35
CA LEU A 57 12.74 -1.39 1.45
C LEU A 57 11.79 -2.49 0.97
N LEU A 58 10.84 -2.14 0.10
CA LEU A 58 9.94 -3.10 -0.52
C LEU A 58 10.71 -4.10 -1.39
N ALA A 59 11.65 -3.63 -2.25
CA ALA A 59 12.54 -4.52 -3.02
C ALA A 59 13.27 -5.51 -2.12
N ARG A 60 13.80 -5.02 -0.98
CA ARG A 60 14.47 -5.87 0.01
C ARG A 60 13.54 -6.96 0.58
N ALA A 61 12.27 -6.63 0.83
CA ALA A 61 11.28 -7.60 1.29
C ALA A 61 11.02 -8.69 0.24
N LEU A 62 11.01 -8.33 -1.04
CA LEU A 62 10.71 -9.23 -2.16
C LEU A 62 11.83 -10.22 -2.52
N LEU A 63 13.08 -9.97 -2.11
CA LEU A 63 14.24 -10.82 -2.46
C LEU A 63 14.06 -12.30 -2.12
N ASN A 64 13.32 -12.62 -1.07
CA ASN A 64 13.09 -14.01 -0.62
C ASN A 64 11.73 -14.58 -1.09
N ARG A 65 11.06 -13.95 -2.06
CA ARG A 65 9.74 -14.38 -2.57
C ARG A 65 8.78 -14.74 -1.43
N PRO A 66 8.40 -13.76 -0.59
CA PRO A 66 7.62 -14.02 0.61
C PRO A 66 6.20 -14.48 0.26
N GLN A 67 5.62 -15.37 1.06
CA GLN A 67 4.21 -15.72 1.01
C GLN A 67 3.34 -14.70 1.77
N LEU A 68 3.96 -13.93 2.67
CA LEU A 68 3.32 -12.85 3.43
C LEU A 68 4.26 -11.64 3.49
N LEU A 69 3.77 -10.48 3.05
CA LEU A 69 4.42 -9.19 3.25
C LEU A 69 3.83 -8.52 4.50
N VAL A 70 4.68 -8.16 5.45
CA VAL A 70 4.28 -7.35 6.62
C VAL A 70 4.88 -5.97 6.45
N LEU A 71 4.03 -4.96 6.35
CA LEU A 71 4.39 -3.57 6.07
C LEU A 71 3.91 -2.69 7.22
N ASP A 72 4.85 -2.03 7.89
CA ASP A 72 4.59 -1.10 8.97
C ASP A 72 4.81 0.33 8.48
N GLU A 73 3.71 1.11 8.39
CA GLU A 73 3.66 2.49 7.90
C GLU A 73 4.43 2.69 6.57
N PRO A 74 4.11 1.92 5.51
CA PRO A 74 4.91 1.92 4.27
C PRO A 74 4.89 3.26 3.52
N THR A 75 3.94 4.14 3.82
CA THR A 75 3.81 5.46 3.19
C THR A 75 4.43 6.59 4.01
N GLN A 76 5.04 6.29 5.15
CA GLN A 76 5.64 7.31 6.00
C GLN A 76 6.76 8.07 5.28
N GLY A 77 6.66 9.41 5.26
CA GLY A 77 7.63 10.28 4.58
C GLY A 77 7.51 10.34 3.07
N VAL A 78 6.41 9.82 2.52
CA VAL A 78 6.05 9.88 1.10
C VAL A 78 5.00 10.96 0.89
N ASP A 79 5.08 11.73 -0.18
CA ASP A 79 4.04 12.70 -0.55
C ASP A 79 2.75 12.02 -0.99
N VAL A 80 1.64 12.75 -1.04
CA VAL A 80 0.30 12.21 -1.29
C VAL A 80 0.22 11.41 -2.60
N ASN A 81 0.82 11.92 -3.67
CA ASN A 81 0.82 11.23 -4.96
C ASN A 81 1.66 9.95 -4.93
N GLY A 82 2.80 10.00 -4.26
CA GLY A 82 3.67 8.85 -4.05
C GLY A 82 3.03 7.78 -3.17
N GLN A 83 2.21 8.16 -2.19
CA GLN A 83 1.46 7.23 -1.34
C GLN A 83 0.51 6.39 -2.17
N VAL A 84 -0.33 7.02 -3.01
CA VAL A 84 -1.25 6.31 -3.91
C VAL A 84 -0.49 5.35 -4.84
N ALA A 85 0.59 5.85 -5.47
CA ALA A 85 1.41 5.03 -6.36
C ALA A 85 2.09 3.85 -5.64
N LEU A 86 2.43 4.01 -4.36
CA LEU A 86 3.01 2.92 -3.56
C LEU A 86 1.97 1.86 -3.19
N TYR A 87 0.74 2.25 -2.85
CA TYR A 87 -0.35 1.30 -2.61
C TYR A 87 -0.71 0.51 -3.87
N ASP A 88 -0.81 1.19 -5.04
CA ASP A 88 -1.06 0.53 -6.31
C ASP A 88 0.05 -0.49 -6.66
N LEU A 89 1.31 -0.12 -6.39
CA LEU A 89 2.45 -1.01 -6.55
C LEU A 89 2.38 -2.23 -5.62
N ILE A 90 2.01 -2.04 -4.35
CA ILE A 90 1.87 -3.14 -3.38
C ILE A 90 0.76 -4.11 -3.84
N ASP A 91 -0.39 -3.59 -4.30
CA ASP A 91 -1.48 -4.42 -4.82
C ASP A 91 -1.08 -5.19 -6.09
N GLN A 92 -0.35 -4.55 -7.01
CA GLN A 92 0.22 -5.22 -8.18
C GLN A 92 1.15 -6.37 -7.76
N LEU A 93 2.08 -6.12 -6.83
CA LEU A 93 3.04 -7.11 -6.35
C LEU A 93 2.35 -8.27 -5.62
N ARG A 94 1.30 -8.00 -4.84
CA ARG A 94 0.48 -9.02 -4.19
C ARG A 94 -0.09 -10.00 -5.20
N ARG A 95 -0.65 -9.49 -6.30
CA ARG A 95 -1.22 -10.32 -7.37
C ARG A 95 -0.15 -11.09 -8.15
N GLU A 96 0.98 -10.43 -8.49
CA GLU A 96 2.07 -11.05 -9.23
C GLU A 96 2.76 -12.19 -8.47
N LEU A 97 2.84 -12.07 -7.15
CA LEU A 97 3.56 -13.02 -6.29
C LEU A 97 2.62 -14.01 -5.60
N ASP A 98 1.30 -13.83 -5.76
CA ASP A 98 0.27 -14.60 -5.04
C ASP A 98 0.56 -14.65 -3.52
N CYS A 99 0.84 -13.50 -2.92
CA CYS A 99 1.21 -13.38 -1.51
C CYS A 99 0.17 -12.58 -0.70
N GLY A 100 0.02 -12.92 0.57
CA GLY A 100 -0.74 -12.11 1.52
C GLY A 100 -0.01 -10.79 1.82
N VAL A 101 -0.78 -9.74 2.16
CA VAL A 101 -0.22 -8.46 2.64
C VAL A 101 -0.91 -8.10 3.95
N LEU A 102 -0.11 -7.96 5.02
CA LEU A 102 -0.54 -7.37 6.28
C LEU A 102 0.09 -5.98 6.39
N MET A 103 -0.74 -4.95 6.48
CA MET A 103 -0.29 -3.58 6.55
C MET A 103 -0.76 -2.92 7.83
N VAL A 104 0.14 -2.23 8.53
CA VAL A 104 -0.18 -1.32 9.63
C VAL A 104 -0.10 0.09 9.07
N SER A 105 -1.18 0.88 9.24
CA SER A 105 -1.25 2.26 8.76
C SER A 105 -2.23 3.07 9.59
N HIS A 106 -1.98 4.36 9.70
CA HIS A 106 -2.90 5.36 10.26
C HIS A 106 -3.62 6.18 9.17
N ASP A 107 -3.33 5.91 7.89
CA ASP A 107 -3.99 6.57 6.77
C ASP A 107 -5.31 5.86 6.44
N LEU A 108 -6.38 6.28 7.10
CA LEU A 108 -7.69 5.67 6.97
C LEU A 108 -8.22 5.72 5.54
N HIS A 109 -7.95 6.80 4.78
CA HIS A 109 -8.47 6.93 3.42
C HIS A 109 -7.89 5.85 2.50
N LEU A 110 -6.58 5.63 2.56
CA LEU A 110 -5.92 4.63 1.76
C LEU A 110 -6.26 3.21 2.22
N VAL A 111 -6.31 2.97 3.55
CA VAL A 111 -6.72 1.68 4.11
C VAL A 111 -8.11 1.30 3.60
N MET A 112 -9.10 2.18 3.79
CA MET A 112 -10.48 1.89 3.40
C MET A 112 -10.69 1.75 1.89
N ALA A 113 -9.86 2.42 1.07
CA ALA A 113 -9.97 2.37 -0.39
C ALA A 113 -9.26 1.17 -1.03
N LYS A 114 -8.25 0.59 -0.37
CA LYS A 114 -7.29 -0.32 -1.01
C LYS A 114 -7.11 -1.68 -0.31
N THR A 115 -7.83 -1.96 0.77
CA THR A 115 -7.72 -3.23 1.50
C THR A 115 -8.97 -4.08 1.36
N ASP A 116 -8.80 -5.40 1.45
CA ASP A 116 -9.90 -6.36 1.42
C ASP A 116 -10.54 -6.50 2.81
N GLU A 117 -9.71 -6.41 3.86
CA GLU A 117 -10.14 -6.57 5.26
C GLU A 117 -9.39 -5.59 6.16
N VAL A 118 -10.06 -5.09 7.18
CA VAL A 118 -9.55 -4.13 8.16
C VAL A 118 -9.69 -4.70 9.57
N LEU A 119 -8.64 -4.55 10.36
CA LEU A 119 -8.62 -4.83 11.79
C LEU A 119 -8.35 -3.52 12.54
N CYS A 120 -9.31 -3.09 13.38
CA CYS A 120 -9.12 -1.91 14.22
C CYS A 120 -8.52 -2.30 15.56
N LEU A 121 -7.40 -1.67 15.91
CA LEU A 121 -6.68 -1.91 17.15
C LEU A 121 -6.71 -0.68 18.05
N ASN A 122 -7.21 -0.88 19.28
CA ASN A 122 -7.10 0.08 20.37
C ASN A 122 -6.85 -0.70 21.67
N HIS A 123 -5.62 -1.12 21.92
CA HIS A 123 -5.18 -2.07 22.96
C HIS A 123 -5.79 -3.48 22.83
N HIS A 124 -6.90 -3.63 22.14
CA HIS A 124 -7.56 -4.87 21.75
C HIS A 124 -8.13 -4.72 20.33
N ILE A 125 -8.56 -5.82 19.72
CA ILE A 125 -9.30 -5.75 18.46
C ILE A 125 -10.71 -5.26 18.76
N CYS A 126 -11.03 -4.01 18.41
CA CYS A 126 -12.34 -3.42 18.65
C CYS A 126 -13.35 -3.72 17.53
N CYS A 127 -12.89 -3.82 16.29
CA CYS A 127 -13.72 -4.24 15.16
C CYS A 127 -12.86 -4.84 14.04
N SER A 128 -13.50 -5.67 13.22
CA SER A 128 -12.86 -6.26 12.03
C SER A 128 -13.89 -6.55 10.95
N GLY A 129 -13.45 -6.62 9.70
CA GLY A 129 -14.27 -6.95 8.54
C GLY A 129 -13.90 -6.14 7.31
N THR A 130 -14.77 -6.16 6.30
CA THR A 130 -14.54 -5.33 5.11
C THR A 130 -14.59 -3.84 5.47
N PRO A 131 -13.95 -2.96 4.69
CA PRO A 131 -13.99 -1.52 4.92
C PRO A 131 -15.40 -0.96 5.14
N GLU A 132 -16.41 -1.48 4.41
CA GLU A 132 -17.81 -1.06 4.54
C GLU A 132 -18.38 -1.42 5.92
N VAL A 133 -18.14 -2.64 6.39
CA VAL A 133 -18.65 -3.13 7.68
C VAL A 133 -17.98 -2.35 8.81
N VAL A 134 -16.65 -2.17 8.73
CA VAL A 134 -15.87 -1.47 9.74
C VAL A 134 -16.25 0.01 9.83
N SER A 135 -16.49 0.69 8.70
CA SER A 135 -16.84 2.11 8.68
C SER A 135 -18.16 2.42 9.40
N LEU A 136 -19.05 1.44 9.51
CA LEU A 136 -20.35 1.56 10.20
C LEU A 136 -20.31 1.05 11.66
N HIS A 137 -19.18 0.48 12.09
CA HIS A 137 -19.06 -0.10 13.41
C HIS A 137 -19.04 0.99 14.50
N PRO A 138 -19.83 0.86 15.59
CA PRO A 138 -19.90 1.88 16.66
C PRO A 138 -18.53 2.23 17.28
N GLU A 139 -17.68 1.25 17.52
CA GLU A 139 -16.32 1.43 18.03
C GLU A 139 -15.46 2.25 17.08
N PHE A 140 -15.54 1.99 15.77
CA PHE A 140 -14.82 2.76 14.75
C PHE A 140 -15.28 4.22 14.74
N ILE A 141 -16.61 4.46 14.76
CA ILE A 141 -17.18 5.80 14.81
C ILE A 141 -16.78 6.53 16.11
N SER A 142 -16.73 5.80 17.24
CA SER A 142 -16.25 6.37 18.50
C SER A 142 -14.79 6.81 18.46
N MET A 143 -13.92 6.04 17.77
CA MET A 143 -12.49 6.33 17.68
C MET A 143 -12.16 7.48 16.72
N PHE A 144 -12.82 7.54 15.57
CA PHE A 144 -12.47 8.44 14.46
C PHE A 144 -13.49 9.56 14.22
N GLY A 145 -14.61 9.51 14.93
CA GLY A 145 -15.71 10.46 14.82
C GLY A 145 -16.62 10.22 13.62
N PRO A 146 -17.88 10.75 13.65
CA PRO A 146 -18.85 10.56 12.57
C PRO A 146 -18.37 11.15 11.24
N ARG A 147 -17.65 12.28 11.25
CA ARG A 147 -17.08 12.87 10.01
C ARG A 147 -15.97 12.02 9.40
N GLY A 148 -15.18 11.35 10.22
CA GLY A 148 -14.17 10.38 9.73
C GLY A 148 -14.83 9.21 9.01
N ALA A 149 -15.88 8.64 9.58
CA ALA A 149 -16.63 7.54 8.98
C ALA A 149 -17.37 7.96 7.69
N GLU A 150 -18.02 9.14 7.68
CA GLU A 150 -18.72 9.67 6.49
C GLU A 150 -17.77 10.00 5.33
N GLN A 151 -16.62 10.63 5.59
CA GLN A 151 -15.62 10.94 4.56
C GLN A 151 -15.02 9.69 3.93
N LEU A 152 -14.91 8.59 4.67
CA LEU A 152 -14.41 7.31 4.18
C LEU A 152 -15.46 6.57 3.34
N GLY A 153 -16.76 6.77 3.58
CA GLY A 153 -17.87 6.19 2.81
C GLY A 153 -18.10 6.83 1.43
N ILE A 154 -17.63 8.06 1.23
CA ILE A 154 -17.91 8.82 -0.01
C ILE A 154 -17.04 8.35 -1.22
N TYR A 155 -15.93 7.65 -1.01
CA TYR A 155 -15.01 7.28 -2.09
C TYR A 155 -15.35 5.99 -2.85
N ARG A 156 -16.40 5.27 -2.50
CA ARG A 156 -16.90 4.14 -3.30
C ARG A 156 -18.06 4.58 -4.20
N HIS A 157 -17.74 5.21 -5.30
CA HIS A 157 -18.65 5.21 -6.44
C HIS A 157 -18.76 3.76 -6.97
N HIS A 158 -19.79 3.04 -6.56
CA HIS A 158 -20.31 1.92 -7.31
C HIS A 158 -20.81 2.49 -8.64
N HIS A 159 -20.00 2.36 -9.67
CA HIS A 159 -20.43 2.67 -11.05
C HIS A 159 -21.45 1.60 -11.50
N ASN A 160 -22.68 1.69 -11.01
CA ASN A 160 -23.80 0.93 -11.55
C ASN A 160 -24.35 1.53 -12.84
N HIS A 161 -23.62 2.50 -13.44
CA HIS A 161 -24.00 3.17 -14.67
C HIS A 161 -22.80 3.23 -15.63
N ARG A 162 -23.09 3.23 -16.93
CA ARG A 162 -22.11 3.51 -17.98
C ARG A 162 -22.30 4.95 -18.46
N HIS A 163 -21.20 5.61 -18.76
CA HIS A 163 -21.23 6.90 -19.48
C HIS A 163 -21.24 6.63 -20.99
N ASP A 164 -22.04 7.39 -21.74
CA ASP A 164 -21.92 7.44 -23.19
C ASP A 164 -20.67 8.22 -23.61
N LEU A 165 -20.39 8.27 -24.92
CA LEU A 165 -19.22 8.97 -25.46
C LEU A 165 -19.24 10.49 -25.20
N GLN A 166 -20.35 11.05 -24.71
CA GLN A 166 -20.55 12.44 -24.33
C GLN A 166 -20.56 12.65 -22.80
N GLY A 167 -20.26 11.58 -21.99
CA GLY A 167 -20.18 11.66 -20.53
C GLY A 167 -21.52 11.62 -19.80
N ARG A 168 -22.64 11.28 -20.46
CA ARG A 168 -23.98 11.19 -19.86
C ARG A 168 -24.20 9.83 -19.25
N ILE A 169 -24.88 9.79 -18.09
CA ILE A 169 -25.21 8.55 -17.37
C ILE A 169 -26.26 7.75 -18.14
N VAL A 170 -25.93 6.51 -18.51
CA VAL A 170 -26.88 5.55 -19.09
C VAL A 170 -27.24 4.52 -18.03
N LEU A 171 -28.50 4.58 -17.54
CA LEU A 171 -29.04 3.59 -16.61
C LEU A 171 -29.36 2.29 -17.36
N ARG A 172 -28.94 1.15 -16.83
CA ARG A 172 -29.36 -0.16 -17.32
C ARG A 172 -30.87 -0.31 -17.06
N ARG A 173 -31.69 -0.32 -18.10
CA ARG A 173 -33.08 -0.78 -17.99
C ARG A 173 -33.08 -2.25 -17.57
N GLY A 174 -33.66 -2.52 -16.40
CA GLY A 174 -33.95 -3.88 -15.95
C GLY A 174 -34.79 -4.58 -17.00
N ASN A 175 -34.34 -5.76 -17.43
CA ASN A 175 -35.11 -6.62 -18.28
C ASN A 175 -36.08 -7.40 -17.36
N ASP A 176 -37.28 -6.82 -17.17
CA ASP A 176 -38.43 -7.60 -16.71
C ASP A 176 -38.75 -8.66 -17.79
N ARG A 177 -38.54 -9.88 -17.50
CA ARG A 177 -39.19 -11.00 -18.17
C ARG A 177 -39.91 -11.82 -17.13
N SER A 178 -41.20 -11.79 -17.29
CA SER A 178 -42.30 -12.66 -16.83
C SER A 178 -41.90 -14.09 -16.51
#